data_27c762233379bd6a8abadce04da3e724
#
_entry.id   27c762233379bd6a8abadce04da3e724
#
_cell.length_a   1.000
_cell.length_b   1.000
_cell.length_c   1.000
_cell.angle_alpha   90.00
_cell.angle_beta   90.00
_cell.angle_gamma   90.00
#
_symmetry.space_group_name_H-M   'P 1'
#
loop_
_entity.id
_entity.type
_entity.pdbx_description
1 polymer ?
#
loop_
_entity_poly.entity_id
_entity_poly.type
_entity_poly.pdbx_seq_one_letter_code
_entity_poly.pdbx_strand_id
1 'polypeptide(L)'
;MTGKRSSYKLVIPLSLLLLVAVPVSSLAGAPTDQIKGTVDRALVVLKDARVNPHADSKDRRDQLKQILFARFDFSEMAKRSLGAHWRRRSPQEQEEFVGLFTELLERQYADIIESYSDEKIVYLGERTDGAFAEVHSKVFTAKGQEFSINYRAQLVGQEWKVYDVIAEDISMVNNFRSQFNRVISRSSYEELVRRLKDKQADVINVRN
;
A
#
# COMPACT_ATOMS: atom_id res chain seq x y z
N MET A 1 -25.18 67.51 55.80
CA MET A 1 -25.48 67.17 54.39
C MET A 1 -24.49 66.06 54.02
N THR A 2 -25.00 64.82 54.02
CA THR A 2 -24.23 63.57 53.85
C THR A 2 -24.41 63.08 52.44
N GLY A 3 -23.37 63.15 51.64
CA GLY A 3 -23.33 62.62 50.26
C GLY A 3 -23.03 61.13 50.22
N LYS A 4 -24.00 60.33 49.82
CA LYS A 4 -23.93 58.90 49.70
C LYS A 4 -23.22 58.53 48.37
N ARG A 5 -22.00 58.02 48.42
CA ARG A 5 -21.28 57.47 47.26
C ARG A 5 -21.83 56.07 46.94
N SER A 6 -22.48 55.96 45.78
CA SER A 6 -22.94 54.69 45.20
C SER A 6 -21.78 54.01 44.44
N SER A 7 -21.34 52.84 44.91
CA SER A 7 -20.32 52.03 44.28
C SER A 7 -21.00 51.01 43.37
N TYR A 8 -20.95 51.25 42.03
CA TYR A 8 -21.39 50.24 41.05
C TYR A 8 -20.28 49.17 40.92
N LYS A 9 -20.58 47.97 41.36
CA LYS A 9 -19.74 46.79 41.10
C LYS A 9 -20.00 46.34 39.67
N LEU A 10 -19.00 46.53 38.79
CA LEU A 10 -19.01 46.01 37.44
C LEU A 10 -18.81 44.50 37.47
N VAL A 11 -19.88 43.77 37.24
CA VAL A 11 -19.85 42.28 37.07
C VAL A 11 -19.58 42.00 35.64
N ILE A 12 -18.33 41.59 35.31
CA ILE A 12 -17.96 41.11 33.98
C ILE A 12 -18.40 39.66 33.91
N PRO A 13 -19.29 39.25 32.99
CA PRO A 13 -19.63 37.86 32.78
C PRO A 13 -18.43 37.19 32.06
N LEU A 14 -17.77 36.29 32.73
CA LEU A 14 -16.77 35.39 32.16
C LEU A 14 -17.47 34.38 31.25
N SER A 15 -17.63 34.78 29.97
CA SER A 15 -18.13 33.88 28.94
C SER A 15 -17.11 32.80 28.69
N LEU A 16 -17.32 31.63 29.27
CA LEU A 16 -16.54 30.41 29.04
C LEU A 16 -16.74 29.94 27.59
N LEU A 17 -15.83 30.31 26.70
CA LEU A 17 -15.81 29.84 25.31
C LEU A 17 -15.46 28.34 25.32
N LEU A 18 -16.49 27.50 25.31
CA LEU A 18 -16.35 26.05 25.18
C LEU A 18 -15.87 25.73 23.76
N LEU A 19 -14.55 25.54 23.58
CA LEU A 19 -13.96 25.09 22.33
C LEU A 19 -14.38 23.64 22.12
N VAL A 20 -15.48 23.41 21.41
CA VAL A 20 -15.89 22.09 20.96
C VAL A 20 -14.88 21.65 19.90
N ALA A 21 -13.91 20.82 20.29
CA ALA A 21 -13.06 20.10 19.34
C ALA A 21 -13.96 19.13 18.56
N VAL A 22 -14.46 19.58 17.41
CA VAL A 22 -15.12 18.71 16.45
C VAL A 22 -14.05 17.75 15.92
N PRO A 23 -14.17 16.41 16.13
CA PRO A 23 -13.26 15.49 15.48
C PRO A 23 -13.41 15.71 13.98
N VAL A 24 -12.35 16.17 13.33
CA VAL A 24 -12.28 16.18 11.85
C VAL A 24 -12.24 14.72 11.45
N SER A 25 -13.42 14.13 11.26
CA SER A 25 -13.52 12.82 10.64
C SER A 25 -12.87 12.94 9.28
N SER A 26 -11.77 12.22 9.10
CA SER A 26 -11.03 12.13 7.85
C SER A 26 -12.04 11.87 6.73
N LEU A 27 -12.10 12.77 5.73
CA LEU A 27 -12.92 12.61 4.51
C LEU A 27 -12.42 11.45 3.63
N ALA A 28 -11.30 10.83 4.00
CA ALA A 28 -10.84 9.60 3.39
C ALA A 28 -11.74 8.46 3.87
N GLY A 29 -12.39 7.75 2.94
CA GLY A 29 -13.14 6.52 3.27
C GLY A 29 -12.24 5.50 3.98
N ALA A 30 -12.85 4.52 4.63
CA ALA A 30 -12.11 3.49 5.36
C ALA A 30 -11.06 2.81 4.47
N PRO A 31 -9.85 2.48 4.98
CA PRO A 31 -8.82 1.80 4.21
C PRO A 31 -9.31 0.47 3.61
N THR A 32 -10.12 -0.29 4.35
CA THR A 32 -10.75 -1.52 3.86
C THR A 32 -11.62 -1.26 2.63
N ASP A 33 -12.46 -0.24 2.65
CA ASP A 33 -13.37 0.06 1.54
C ASP A 33 -12.61 0.42 0.26
N GLN A 34 -11.55 1.22 0.40
CA GLN A 34 -10.74 1.64 -0.73
C GLN A 34 -9.91 0.48 -1.32
N ILE A 35 -9.33 -0.37 -0.48
CA ILE A 35 -8.57 -1.55 -0.93
C ILE A 35 -9.52 -2.56 -1.55
N LYS A 36 -10.62 -2.89 -0.87
CA LYS A 36 -11.65 -3.79 -1.38
C LYS A 36 -12.19 -3.32 -2.73
N GLY A 37 -12.55 -2.05 -2.87
CA GLY A 37 -13.02 -1.50 -4.15
C GLY A 37 -12.00 -1.63 -5.29
N THR A 38 -10.70 -1.59 -4.98
CA THR A 38 -9.65 -1.82 -5.98
C THR A 38 -9.57 -3.30 -6.36
N VAL A 39 -9.59 -4.19 -5.37
CA VAL A 39 -9.57 -5.63 -5.58
C VAL A 39 -10.82 -6.07 -6.37
N ASP A 40 -12.00 -5.60 -5.99
CA ASP A 40 -13.26 -5.91 -6.69
C ASP A 40 -13.19 -5.52 -8.18
N ARG A 41 -12.63 -4.33 -8.52
CA ARG A 41 -12.43 -3.93 -9.92
C ARG A 41 -11.44 -4.83 -10.66
N ALA A 42 -10.35 -5.21 -10.03
CA ALA A 42 -9.38 -6.14 -10.63
C ALA A 42 -10.04 -7.51 -10.90
N LEU A 43 -10.85 -8.00 -9.96
CA LEU A 43 -11.59 -9.26 -10.11
C LEU A 43 -12.60 -9.23 -11.26
N VAL A 44 -13.25 -8.09 -11.52
CA VAL A 44 -14.15 -7.93 -12.68
C VAL A 44 -13.37 -8.15 -13.97
N VAL A 45 -12.21 -7.49 -14.13
CA VAL A 45 -11.35 -7.64 -15.32
C VAL A 45 -10.88 -9.08 -15.50
N LEU A 46 -10.51 -9.77 -14.41
CA LEU A 46 -10.08 -11.18 -14.45
C LEU A 46 -11.21 -12.13 -14.83
N LYS A 47 -12.45 -11.87 -14.36
CA LYS A 47 -13.63 -12.69 -14.69
C LYS A 47 -14.05 -12.52 -16.15
N ASP A 48 -14.06 -11.29 -16.65
CA ASP A 48 -14.40 -11.02 -18.07
C ASP A 48 -13.44 -11.72 -19.02
N ALA A 49 -12.17 -11.85 -18.66
CA ALA A 49 -11.17 -12.56 -19.44
C ALA A 49 -11.48 -14.04 -19.66
N ARG A 50 -12.18 -14.69 -18.74
CA ARG A 50 -12.58 -16.10 -18.85
C ARG A 50 -13.79 -16.28 -19.76
N VAL A 51 -14.71 -15.32 -19.70
CA VAL A 51 -15.92 -15.33 -20.54
C VAL A 51 -15.57 -14.98 -21.98
N ASN A 52 -14.57 -14.13 -22.20
CA ASN A 52 -14.11 -13.67 -23.51
C ASN A 52 -12.61 -13.95 -23.71
N PRO A 53 -12.21 -15.22 -23.94
CA PRO A 53 -10.79 -15.58 -24.10
C PRO A 53 -10.14 -14.99 -25.36
N HIS A 54 -10.92 -14.40 -26.27
CA HIS A 54 -10.44 -13.68 -27.47
C HIS A 54 -10.24 -12.17 -27.24
N ALA A 55 -10.59 -11.64 -26.06
CA ALA A 55 -10.24 -10.27 -25.69
C ALA A 55 -8.71 -10.13 -25.61
N ASP A 56 -8.17 -9.00 -26.11
CA ASP A 56 -6.73 -8.77 -26.18
C ASP A 56 -6.10 -8.89 -24.77
N SER A 57 -5.21 -9.86 -24.62
CA SER A 57 -4.51 -10.12 -23.36
C SER A 57 -3.67 -8.90 -22.91
N LYS A 58 -3.21 -8.07 -23.86
CA LYS A 58 -2.47 -6.85 -23.58
C LYS A 58 -3.38 -5.79 -22.96
N ASP A 59 -4.54 -5.54 -23.55
CA ASP A 59 -5.50 -4.57 -23.02
C ASP A 59 -5.92 -4.93 -21.59
N ARG A 60 -6.10 -6.20 -21.31
CA ARG A 60 -6.43 -6.70 -19.97
C ARG A 60 -5.30 -6.44 -18.96
N ARG A 61 -4.06 -6.74 -19.33
CA ARG A 61 -2.89 -6.46 -18.48
C ARG A 61 -2.75 -4.98 -18.20
N ASP A 62 -2.95 -4.14 -19.20
CA ASP A 62 -2.88 -2.70 -19.07
C ASP A 62 -4.01 -2.17 -18.15
N GLN A 63 -5.22 -2.71 -18.24
CA GLN A 63 -6.32 -2.38 -17.31
C GLN A 63 -6.01 -2.80 -15.87
N LEU A 64 -5.54 -4.03 -15.65
CA LEU A 64 -5.13 -4.51 -14.33
C LEU A 64 -4.01 -3.65 -13.75
N LYS A 65 -3.03 -3.31 -14.58
CA LYS A 65 -1.94 -2.42 -14.20
C LYS A 65 -2.48 -1.05 -13.74
N GLN A 66 -3.34 -0.40 -14.50
CA GLN A 66 -3.94 0.88 -14.13
C GLN A 66 -4.70 0.80 -12.80
N ILE A 67 -5.50 -0.25 -12.59
CA ILE A 67 -6.25 -0.46 -11.36
C ILE A 67 -5.32 -0.59 -10.16
N LEU A 68 -4.26 -1.39 -10.28
CA LEU A 68 -3.30 -1.64 -9.21
C LEU A 68 -2.43 -0.41 -8.95
N PHE A 69 -1.93 0.27 -9.99
CA PHE A 69 -1.10 1.47 -9.85
C PHE A 69 -1.84 2.62 -9.16
N ALA A 70 -3.16 2.70 -9.34
CA ALA A 70 -3.97 3.68 -8.62
C ALA A 70 -4.00 3.44 -7.10
N ARG A 71 -3.76 2.22 -6.62
CA ARG A 71 -3.85 1.86 -5.21
C ARG A 71 -2.50 1.64 -4.53
N PHE A 72 -1.49 1.17 -5.27
CA PHE A 72 -0.18 0.85 -4.69
C PHE A 72 0.78 2.05 -4.76
N ASP A 73 1.56 2.25 -3.71
CA ASP A 73 2.66 3.22 -3.68
C ASP A 73 3.98 2.50 -3.98
N PHE A 74 4.25 2.28 -5.27
CA PHE A 74 5.47 1.60 -5.72
C PHE A 74 6.74 2.35 -5.31
N SER A 75 6.69 3.67 -5.19
CA SER A 75 7.83 4.47 -4.73
C SER A 75 8.16 4.17 -3.26
N GLU A 76 7.16 4.18 -2.39
CA GLU A 76 7.36 3.84 -0.97
C GLU A 76 7.71 2.36 -0.79
N MET A 77 7.15 1.44 -1.59
CA MET A 77 7.53 0.02 -1.59
C MET A 77 9.01 -0.15 -1.97
N ALA A 78 9.47 0.47 -3.06
CA ALA A 78 10.85 0.45 -3.51
C ALA A 78 11.81 1.03 -2.46
N LYS A 79 11.49 2.19 -1.92
CA LYS A 79 12.24 2.85 -0.86
C LYS A 79 12.41 1.96 0.37
N ARG A 80 11.32 1.33 0.83
CA ARG A 80 11.35 0.41 1.97
C ARG A 80 12.12 -0.87 1.67
N SER A 81 12.02 -1.38 0.45
CA SER A 81 12.75 -2.57 0.00
C SER A 81 14.25 -2.32 -0.11
N LEU A 82 14.68 -1.12 -0.48
CA LEU A 82 16.11 -0.76 -0.49
C LEU A 82 16.63 -0.43 0.92
N GLY A 83 15.74 -0.05 1.84
CA GLY A 83 16.05 0.18 3.25
C GLY A 83 17.10 1.26 3.47
N ALA A 84 18.16 0.95 4.26
CA ALA A 84 19.21 1.91 4.59
C ALA A 84 20.01 2.37 3.36
N HIS A 85 20.03 1.59 2.29
CA HIS A 85 20.76 1.92 1.07
C HIS A 85 20.09 3.04 0.28
N TRP A 86 18.76 3.27 0.46
CA TRP A 86 17.99 4.30 -0.22
C TRP A 86 18.57 5.72 -0.03
N ARG A 87 18.93 6.06 1.21
CA ARG A 87 19.43 7.41 1.55
C ARG A 87 20.78 7.75 0.92
N ARG A 88 21.48 6.74 0.41
CA ARG A 88 22.80 6.90 -0.23
C ARG A 88 22.69 7.04 -1.74
N ARG A 89 21.46 7.03 -2.29
CA ARG A 89 21.19 7.10 -3.72
C ARG A 89 20.85 8.52 -4.11
N SER A 90 21.34 8.93 -5.29
CA SER A 90 20.92 10.18 -5.91
C SER A 90 19.43 10.12 -6.30
N PRO A 91 18.77 11.27 -6.53
CA PRO A 91 17.39 11.29 -7.02
C PRO A 91 17.19 10.48 -8.30
N GLN A 92 18.14 10.51 -9.23
CA GLN A 92 18.09 9.75 -10.48
C GLN A 92 18.19 8.25 -10.24
N GLU A 93 19.11 7.80 -9.35
CA GLU A 93 19.21 6.39 -8.97
C GLU A 93 17.95 5.90 -8.25
N GLN A 94 17.32 6.75 -7.44
CA GLN A 94 16.07 6.44 -6.75
C GLN A 94 14.93 6.25 -7.75
N GLU A 95 14.79 7.15 -8.72
CA GLU A 95 13.78 7.06 -9.80
C GLU A 95 14.00 5.81 -10.65
N GLU A 96 15.24 5.56 -11.08
CA GLU A 96 15.61 4.35 -11.83
C GLU A 96 15.25 3.09 -11.03
N PHE A 97 15.60 3.05 -9.76
CA PHE A 97 15.32 1.90 -8.91
C PHE A 97 13.81 1.66 -8.73
N VAL A 98 13.00 2.71 -8.58
CA VAL A 98 11.53 2.60 -8.53
C VAL A 98 11.00 1.94 -9.80
N GLY A 99 11.47 2.37 -10.97
CA GLY A 99 11.09 1.76 -12.25
C GLY A 99 11.43 0.28 -12.33
N LEU A 100 12.69 -0.08 -12.02
CA LEU A 100 13.17 -1.46 -12.04
C LEU A 100 12.44 -2.37 -11.02
N PHE A 101 12.16 -1.84 -9.84
CA PHE A 101 11.41 -2.57 -8.80
C PHE A 101 9.96 -2.80 -9.23
N THR A 102 9.32 -1.80 -9.82
CA THR A 102 7.97 -1.91 -10.35
C THR A 102 7.89 -2.99 -11.43
N GLU A 103 8.81 -2.97 -12.41
CA GLU A 103 8.88 -4.00 -13.43
C GLU A 103 9.14 -5.41 -12.85
N LEU A 104 9.96 -5.50 -11.80
CA LEU A 104 10.19 -6.75 -11.08
C LEU A 104 8.89 -7.30 -10.51
N LEU A 105 8.11 -6.46 -9.82
CA LEU A 105 6.82 -6.86 -9.24
C LEU A 105 5.82 -7.27 -10.33
N GLU A 106 5.72 -6.52 -11.41
CA GLU A 106 4.86 -6.86 -12.55
C GLU A 106 5.18 -8.26 -13.07
N ARG A 107 6.44 -8.56 -13.35
CA ARG A 107 6.85 -9.87 -13.87
C ARG A 107 6.60 -11.00 -12.87
N GLN A 108 6.88 -10.76 -11.59
CA GLN A 108 6.81 -11.81 -10.59
C GLN A 108 5.39 -12.18 -10.21
N TYR A 109 4.48 -11.22 -10.21
CA TYR A 109 3.13 -11.41 -9.71
C TYR A 109 2.05 -11.42 -10.80
N ALA A 110 2.37 -11.08 -12.07
CA ALA A 110 1.40 -11.07 -13.15
C ALA A 110 0.69 -12.43 -13.30
N ASP A 111 1.45 -13.52 -13.38
CA ASP A 111 0.89 -14.86 -13.56
C ASP A 111 0.05 -15.30 -12.35
N ILE A 112 0.45 -14.91 -11.13
CA ILE A 112 -0.32 -15.19 -9.90
C ILE A 112 -1.65 -14.45 -9.94
N ILE A 113 -1.64 -13.17 -10.34
CA ILE A 113 -2.84 -12.35 -10.46
C ILE A 113 -3.75 -12.91 -11.57
N GLU A 114 -3.18 -13.25 -12.72
CA GLU A 114 -3.93 -13.81 -13.85
C GLU A 114 -4.48 -15.23 -13.56
N SER A 115 -3.84 -16.00 -12.69
CA SER A 115 -4.30 -17.33 -12.28
C SER A 115 -5.46 -17.30 -11.28
N TYR A 116 -5.80 -16.11 -10.76
CA TYR A 116 -6.92 -15.94 -9.85
C TYR A 116 -8.20 -16.53 -10.45
N SER A 117 -8.83 -17.40 -9.67
CA SER A 117 -10.01 -18.08 -10.19
C SER A 117 -11.25 -17.87 -9.35
N ASP A 118 -12.06 -18.05 -8.84
CA ASP A 118 -13.25 -17.79 -8.06
C ASP A 118 -12.97 -17.83 -6.54
N GLU A 119 -11.75 -17.41 -6.15
CA GLU A 119 -11.42 -17.31 -4.75
C GLU A 119 -12.33 -16.28 -4.07
N LYS A 120 -12.78 -16.60 -2.89
CA LYS A 120 -13.56 -15.69 -2.05
C LYS A 120 -12.63 -14.94 -1.13
N ILE A 121 -12.67 -13.61 -1.18
CA ILE A 121 -11.90 -12.76 -0.26
C ILE A 121 -12.85 -12.24 0.82
N VAL A 122 -12.48 -12.48 2.08
CA VAL A 122 -13.22 -12.01 3.27
C VAL A 122 -12.34 -11.03 4.02
N TYR A 123 -12.79 -9.79 4.12
CA TYR A 123 -12.12 -8.77 4.92
C TYR A 123 -12.53 -8.93 6.39
N LEU A 124 -11.55 -9.03 7.27
CA LEU A 124 -11.74 -9.31 8.69
C LEU A 124 -11.79 -8.03 9.54
N GLY A 125 -11.34 -6.92 8.96
CA GLY A 125 -11.28 -5.60 9.62
C GLY A 125 -9.97 -4.89 9.34
N GLU A 126 -9.81 -3.76 10.01
CA GLU A 126 -8.63 -2.91 9.85
C GLU A 126 -8.17 -2.36 11.20
N ARG A 127 -6.90 -2.05 11.27
CA ARG A 127 -6.30 -1.29 12.36
C ARG A 127 -5.67 -0.03 11.77
N THR A 128 -6.01 1.13 12.32
CA THR A 128 -5.44 2.42 11.91
C THR A 128 -4.60 3.01 13.04
N ASP A 129 -3.49 3.65 12.67
CA ASP A 129 -2.63 4.42 13.56
C ASP A 129 -2.18 5.70 12.82
N GLY A 130 -2.85 6.81 13.10
CA GLY A 130 -2.65 8.07 12.39
C GLY A 130 -2.84 7.92 10.88
N ALA A 131 -1.78 8.18 10.12
CA ALA A 131 -1.77 8.07 8.66
C ALA A 131 -1.44 6.65 8.16
N PHE A 132 -1.36 5.65 9.01
CA PHE A 132 -1.07 4.26 8.65
C PHE A 132 -2.25 3.35 8.95
N ALA A 133 -2.40 2.32 8.14
CA ALA A 133 -3.42 1.29 8.32
C ALA A 133 -2.88 -0.09 7.96
N GLU A 134 -3.43 -1.10 8.64
CA GLU A 134 -3.28 -2.50 8.26
C GLU A 134 -4.68 -3.11 8.08
N VAL A 135 -4.97 -3.59 6.87
CA VAL A 135 -6.23 -4.25 6.52
C VAL A 135 -6.01 -5.75 6.49
N HIS A 136 -6.83 -6.48 7.22
CA HIS A 136 -6.73 -7.93 7.34
C HIS A 136 -7.75 -8.61 6.45
N SER A 137 -7.32 -9.63 5.69
CA SER A 137 -8.21 -10.45 4.87
C SER A 137 -7.79 -11.92 4.85
N LYS A 138 -8.74 -12.77 4.51
CA LYS A 138 -8.55 -14.19 4.18
C LYS A 138 -9.05 -14.49 2.79
N VAL A 139 -8.31 -15.30 2.08
CA VAL A 139 -8.65 -15.79 0.76
C VAL A 139 -8.98 -17.27 0.88
N PHE A 140 -10.12 -17.67 0.31
CA PHE A 140 -10.61 -19.04 0.27
C PHE A 140 -10.61 -19.50 -1.18
N THR A 141 -9.85 -20.54 -1.49
CA THR A 141 -9.82 -21.13 -2.82
C THR A 141 -10.97 -22.08 -3.07
N ALA A 142 -11.27 -22.37 -4.34
CA ALA A 142 -12.26 -23.36 -4.71
C ALA A 142 -11.93 -24.79 -4.20
N LYS A 143 -10.65 -25.04 -3.87
CA LYS A 143 -10.17 -26.31 -3.29
C LYS A 143 -10.30 -26.38 -1.76
N GLY A 144 -10.89 -25.36 -1.13
CA GLY A 144 -11.05 -25.31 0.34
C GLY A 144 -9.80 -24.92 1.11
N GLN A 145 -8.74 -24.46 0.44
CA GLN A 145 -7.58 -23.90 1.11
C GLN A 145 -7.88 -22.47 1.54
N GLU A 146 -7.34 -22.07 2.68
CA GLU A 146 -7.39 -20.68 3.15
C GLU A 146 -5.97 -20.16 3.38
N PHE A 147 -5.76 -18.89 3.10
CA PHE A 147 -4.52 -18.16 3.41
C PHE A 147 -4.81 -16.70 3.71
N SER A 148 -3.95 -16.09 4.53
CA SER A 148 -4.08 -14.68 4.88
C SER A 148 -3.39 -13.79 3.85
N ILE A 149 -4.05 -12.68 3.47
CA ILE A 149 -3.44 -11.57 2.76
C ILE A 149 -3.80 -10.29 3.50
N ASN A 150 -2.80 -9.64 4.07
CA ASN A 150 -2.96 -8.37 4.75
C ASN A 150 -2.26 -7.26 3.96
N TYR A 151 -2.80 -6.05 4.08
CA TYR A 151 -2.32 -4.89 3.32
C TYR A 151 -1.91 -3.81 4.30
N ARG A 152 -0.66 -3.31 4.20
CA ARG A 152 -0.25 -2.09 4.88
C ARG A 152 -0.36 -0.92 3.95
N ALA A 153 -1.06 0.10 4.41
CA ALA A 153 -1.33 1.30 3.64
C ALA A 153 -0.95 2.57 4.41
N GLN A 154 -0.68 3.63 3.68
CA GLN A 154 -0.53 4.98 4.22
C GLN A 154 -1.52 5.93 3.55
N LEU A 155 -1.97 6.92 4.30
CA LEU A 155 -2.86 7.96 3.82
C LEU A 155 -2.04 9.03 3.07
N VAL A 156 -2.32 9.20 1.78
CA VAL A 156 -1.72 10.22 0.92
C VAL A 156 -2.84 11.08 0.37
N GLY A 157 -2.96 12.30 0.89
CA GLY A 157 -4.13 13.13 0.64
C GLY A 157 -5.40 12.50 1.22
N GLN A 158 -6.30 12.05 0.36
CA GLN A 158 -7.54 11.36 0.76
C GLN A 158 -7.56 9.88 0.36
N GLU A 159 -6.43 9.35 -0.09
CA GLU A 159 -6.33 7.98 -0.58
C GLU A 159 -5.41 7.12 0.29
N TRP A 160 -5.87 5.93 0.61
CA TRP A 160 -5.05 4.92 1.23
C TRP A 160 -4.23 4.20 0.16
N LYS A 161 -2.91 4.43 0.16
CA LYS A 161 -1.95 3.80 -0.76
C LYS A 161 -1.26 2.63 -0.10
N VAL A 162 -1.33 1.45 -0.72
CA VAL A 162 -0.71 0.23 -0.21
C VAL A 162 0.80 0.29 -0.45
N TYR A 163 1.58 0.11 0.59
CA TYR A 163 3.04 0.07 0.53
C TYR A 163 3.65 -1.29 0.92
N ASP A 164 2.84 -2.24 1.37
CA ASP A 164 3.29 -3.61 1.65
C ASP A 164 2.11 -4.59 1.57
N VAL A 165 2.38 -5.80 1.10
CA VAL A 165 1.45 -6.92 1.15
C VAL A 165 2.08 -8.03 1.98
N ILE A 166 1.31 -8.60 2.90
CA ILE A 166 1.75 -9.66 3.80
C ILE A 166 0.92 -10.88 3.49
N ALA A 167 1.55 -11.91 2.94
CA ALA A 167 0.92 -13.20 2.65
C ALA A 167 1.46 -14.24 3.65
N GLU A 168 0.57 -14.91 4.40
CA GLU A 168 0.97 -15.91 5.41
C GLU A 168 2.11 -15.39 6.31
N ASP A 169 1.90 -14.19 6.88
CA ASP A 169 2.85 -13.48 7.76
C ASP A 169 4.17 -13.06 7.10
N ILE A 170 4.34 -13.30 5.80
CA ILE A 170 5.54 -12.90 5.06
C ILE A 170 5.29 -11.56 4.36
N SER A 171 5.96 -10.51 4.84
CA SER A 171 5.95 -9.19 4.20
C SER A 171 6.75 -9.23 2.89
N MET A 172 6.12 -8.83 1.79
CA MET A 172 6.74 -8.72 0.47
C MET A 172 7.93 -7.74 0.51
N VAL A 173 7.71 -6.56 1.07
CA VAL A 173 8.75 -5.50 1.15
C VAL A 173 9.93 -5.94 2.01
N ASN A 174 9.70 -6.60 3.15
CA ASN A 174 10.79 -7.11 3.99
C ASN A 174 11.54 -8.27 3.32
N ASN A 175 10.85 -9.11 2.57
CA ASN A 175 11.46 -10.18 1.80
C ASN A 175 12.43 -9.59 0.76
N PHE A 176 11.99 -8.62 -0.05
CA PHE A 176 12.86 -7.93 -1.00
C PHE A 176 14.00 -7.19 -0.30
N ARG A 177 13.73 -6.53 0.83
CA ARG A 177 14.78 -5.85 1.60
C ARG A 177 15.91 -6.81 1.98
N SER A 178 15.56 -7.98 2.47
CA SER A 178 16.55 -9.01 2.86
C SER A 178 17.37 -9.46 1.66
N GLN A 179 16.73 -9.66 0.51
CA GLN A 179 17.39 -10.11 -0.72
C GLN A 179 18.30 -9.03 -1.29
N PHE A 180 17.81 -7.79 -1.42
CA PHE A 180 18.59 -6.66 -1.94
C PHE A 180 19.78 -6.34 -1.05
N ASN A 181 19.57 -6.32 0.28
CA ASN A 181 20.67 -6.13 1.22
C ASN A 181 21.74 -7.22 1.07
N ARG A 182 21.36 -8.47 0.83
CA ARG A 182 22.30 -9.58 0.61
C ARG A 182 23.14 -9.35 -0.65
N VAL A 183 22.52 -8.92 -1.76
CA VAL A 183 23.25 -8.61 -3.00
C VAL A 183 24.20 -7.45 -2.78
N ILE A 184 23.70 -6.34 -2.21
CA ILE A 184 24.50 -5.13 -2.01
C ILE A 184 25.67 -5.39 -1.05
N SER A 185 25.45 -6.15 0.03
CA SER A 185 26.50 -6.45 1.01
C SER A 185 27.57 -7.42 0.50
N ARG A 186 27.22 -8.29 -0.45
CA ARG A 186 28.17 -9.26 -1.05
C ARG A 186 28.88 -8.71 -2.28
N SER A 187 28.29 -7.72 -2.92
CA SER A 187 28.80 -7.11 -4.15
C SER A 187 28.65 -5.60 -4.10
N SER A 188 27.61 -5.04 -4.74
CA SER A 188 27.34 -3.61 -4.76
C SER A 188 25.89 -3.28 -5.14
N TYR A 189 25.51 -2.01 -5.06
CA TYR A 189 24.22 -1.51 -5.56
C TYR A 189 24.13 -1.62 -7.09
N GLU A 190 25.21 -1.33 -7.79
CA GLU A 190 25.32 -1.43 -9.26
C GLU A 190 25.07 -2.86 -9.74
N GLU A 191 25.57 -3.85 -8.99
CA GLU A 191 25.30 -5.26 -9.27
C GLU A 191 23.82 -5.60 -9.07
N LEU A 192 23.17 -5.07 -8.04
CA LEU A 192 21.72 -5.22 -7.87
C LEU A 192 20.97 -4.64 -9.07
N VAL A 193 21.28 -3.39 -9.45
CA VAL A 193 20.66 -2.72 -10.62
C VAL A 193 20.89 -3.52 -11.90
N ARG A 194 22.10 -4.01 -12.13
CA ARG A 194 22.42 -4.85 -13.28
C ARG A 194 21.52 -6.10 -13.33
N ARG A 195 21.40 -6.83 -12.23
CA ARG A 195 20.52 -8.01 -12.13
C ARG A 195 19.07 -7.70 -12.41
N LEU A 196 18.57 -6.57 -11.89
CA LEU A 196 17.20 -6.14 -12.14
C LEU A 196 16.98 -5.83 -13.64
N LYS A 197 17.94 -5.16 -14.29
CA LYS A 197 17.92 -4.86 -15.73
C LYS A 197 17.99 -6.12 -16.61
N ASP A 198 18.86 -7.05 -16.24
CA ASP A 198 19.05 -8.31 -16.98
C ASP A 198 17.86 -9.27 -16.82
N LYS A 199 16.82 -8.86 -16.06
CA LYS A 199 15.62 -9.65 -15.78
C LYS A 199 15.96 -11.05 -15.21
N GLN A 200 17.09 -11.16 -14.52
CA GLN A 200 17.49 -12.41 -13.88
C GLN A 200 16.49 -12.73 -12.76
N ALA A 201 15.70 -13.78 -12.95
CA ALA A 201 14.75 -14.26 -11.96
C ALA A 201 15.45 -14.65 -10.62
N ASP A 202 16.77 -14.89 -10.66
CA ASP A 202 17.57 -15.31 -9.52
C ASP A 202 17.92 -14.20 -8.52
N VAL A 203 17.49 -12.96 -8.72
CA VAL A 203 17.55 -11.97 -7.63
C VAL A 203 16.71 -12.45 -6.45
N ILE A 204 15.72 -13.30 -6.71
CA ILE A 204 14.65 -13.69 -5.78
C ILE A 204 14.76 -15.12 -5.32
N ASN A 205 15.37 -16.02 -6.12
CA ASN A 205 15.53 -17.42 -5.76
C ASN A 205 16.87 -17.68 -5.06
N VAL A 206 17.01 -17.23 -3.82
CA VAL A 206 17.89 -17.94 -2.91
C VAL A 206 17.03 -18.96 -2.18
N ARG A 207 16.80 -20.10 -2.85
CA ARG A 207 16.43 -21.32 -2.15
C ARG A 207 17.51 -21.59 -1.08
N ASN A 208 17.05 -21.77 0.14
CA ASN A 208 17.88 -22.30 1.24
C ASN A 208 18.46 -23.65 0.87
#